data_74b84eee80a2c29b5c6d6ad800a6d44d
#
_entry.id   74b84eee80a2c29b5c6d6ad800a6d44d
#
_cell.length_a   1.000
_cell.length_b   1.000
_cell.length_c   1.000
_cell.angle_alpha   90.00
_cell.angle_beta   90.00
_cell.angle_gamma   90.00
#
_symmetry.space_group_name_H-M   'P 1'
#
loop_
_entity.id
_entity.type
_entity.pdbx_description
1 polymer ?
#
loop_
_entity_poly.entity_id
_entity_poly.type
_entity_poly.pdbx_seq_one_letter_code
_entity_poly.pdbx_strand_id
1 'polypeptide(L)'
;MALAIFLATGVTMQAQDRLTQYKVRNAISVRTPIMNDSINPKGEKHTKKMLLQTPVVLHLPDAPMQSLTADTAGYLSFEKADKDNKLYLVKTQIRAERFLKGKLKITSPVRWEVFIDGASKQVKDAAEDSITSGSSRDITLSLEPERDYEIIIKLLSASDDKAAPTLKCELIKDEKFKDIACNLDPEAKKRFSLDNTVYGNRAIAVSISPSGKYLLTRYWDNHAAKRSRTYCELTELKSGKVLLTNLRDGMSWMPKSDKLYYTVTALTGNDVITLDPATLREETILQSIPEQSFRWSPNEDFLIYYPREEGVKEDGPLRRIVSPADRIPNSRGRSFLAKYNLADGISERLTYGNHSTYLQDISPDGKYMLYSTSKENITQRPFSLSSLYQVDLETLKVDTLFYEDRFVGGAGYSPDGKQLLLTGSPEAFGGIGKNCGNHPIANDFDTQAFIMDLSTRKIQPITKDFNPTVSPLQWNHGDGCIYFNTDDGDCKNIYRYSPKDGKFEKLNLETDVTSAFALSEYNPGIAAYIGQSDYNAGVAYLYDMKKKTSSLLADPMKPILEKIELGK
;
A
#
# COMPACT_ATOMS: atom_id res chain seq x y z
N MET A 1 -3.84 -41.14 74.85
CA MET A 1 -4.55 -40.43 73.81
C MET A 1 -3.51 -39.81 72.88
N ALA A 2 -3.13 -40.54 71.86
CA ALA A 2 -2.08 -40.10 70.91
C ALA A 2 -2.76 -39.47 69.69
N LEU A 3 -2.46 -38.19 69.43
CA LEU A 3 -2.98 -37.43 68.31
C LEU A 3 -2.06 -37.65 67.11
N ALA A 4 -2.55 -38.39 66.13
CA ALA A 4 -1.84 -38.60 64.87
C ALA A 4 -2.08 -37.37 63.95
N ILE A 5 -1.00 -36.60 63.67
CA ILE A 5 -1.00 -35.53 62.71
C ILE A 5 -0.80 -36.14 61.31
N PHE A 6 -1.85 -36.15 60.49
CA PHE A 6 -1.75 -36.45 59.05
C PHE A 6 -1.17 -35.22 58.34
N LEU A 7 0.09 -35.28 57.94
CA LEU A 7 0.67 -34.37 56.95
C LEU A 7 0.12 -34.74 55.58
N ALA A 8 -0.89 -33.99 55.13
CA ALA A 8 -1.32 -34.04 53.75
C ALA A 8 -0.25 -33.29 52.90
N THR A 9 0.61 -34.05 52.22
CA THR A 9 1.44 -33.51 51.14
C THR A 9 0.51 -33.11 49.98
N GLY A 10 0.16 -31.84 49.96
CA GLY A 10 -0.58 -31.27 48.83
C GLY A 10 0.31 -31.32 47.59
N VAL A 11 0.05 -32.25 46.70
CA VAL A 11 0.56 -32.19 45.34
C VAL A 11 -0.17 -31.01 44.69
N THR A 12 0.50 -29.89 44.55
CA THR A 12 0.02 -28.75 43.76
C THR A 12 -0.08 -29.24 42.33
N MET A 13 -1.29 -29.54 41.87
CA MET A 13 -1.55 -29.74 40.45
C MET A 13 -1.29 -28.40 39.75
N GLN A 14 -0.17 -28.30 39.03
CA GLN A 14 0.08 -27.18 38.14
C GLN A 14 -1.00 -27.18 37.03
N ALA A 15 -1.55 -26.01 36.75
CA ALA A 15 -2.50 -25.87 35.65
C ALA A 15 -1.80 -26.22 34.32
N GLN A 16 -2.29 -27.26 33.67
CA GLN A 16 -1.69 -27.83 32.47
C GLN A 16 -2.70 -27.82 31.33
N ASP A 17 -2.37 -27.07 30.26
CA ASP A 17 -3.18 -27.06 29.05
C ASP A 17 -2.59 -28.05 28.04
N ARG A 18 -3.40 -28.98 27.55
CA ARG A 18 -2.99 -29.94 26.52
C ARG A 18 -3.22 -29.35 25.14
N LEU A 19 -2.22 -29.42 24.29
CA LEU A 19 -2.37 -29.13 22.88
C LEU A 19 -2.98 -30.37 22.22
N THR A 20 -4.16 -30.25 21.66
CA THR A 20 -4.92 -31.37 21.10
C THR A 20 -5.13 -31.26 19.58
N GLN A 21 -5.00 -30.07 19.02
CA GLN A 21 -5.20 -29.79 17.60
C GLN A 21 -3.85 -29.51 16.90
N TYR A 22 -3.65 -30.17 15.78
CA TYR A 22 -2.40 -30.07 15.03
C TYR A 22 -2.65 -30.08 13.52
N LYS A 23 -1.75 -29.43 12.79
CA LYS A 23 -1.57 -29.57 11.34
C LYS A 23 -0.38 -30.45 11.07
N VAL A 24 -0.56 -31.53 10.32
CA VAL A 24 0.49 -32.48 10.04
C VAL A 24 0.72 -32.61 8.53
N ARG A 25 1.95 -32.48 8.11
CA ARG A 25 2.36 -32.76 6.73
C ARG A 25 2.56 -34.26 6.56
N ASN A 26 2.17 -34.80 5.41
CA ASN A 26 2.43 -36.20 5.05
C ASN A 26 3.91 -36.58 5.26
N ALA A 27 4.14 -37.82 5.66
CA ALA A 27 5.48 -38.34 5.92
C ALA A 27 6.43 -38.11 4.75
N ILE A 28 7.62 -37.60 5.06
CA ILE A 28 8.70 -37.37 4.10
C ILE A 28 9.70 -38.51 4.27
N SER A 29 10.00 -39.27 3.20
CA SER A 29 11.05 -40.28 3.23
C SER A 29 12.42 -39.60 3.27
N VAL A 30 13.25 -39.96 4.24
CA VAL A 30 14.63 -39.46 4.39
C VAL A 30 15.61 -40.62 4.38
N ARG A 31 16.50 -40.62 3.40
CA ARG A 31 17.47 -41.69 3.22
C ARG A 31 18.79 -41.37 3.90
N THR A 32 19.44 -42.40 4.42
CA THR A 32 20.84 -42.29 4.82
C THR A 32 21.68 -42.01 3.56
N PRO A 33 22.60 -41.03 3.59
CA PRO A 33 23.43 -40.73 2.43
C PRO A 33 24.35 -41.91 2.06
N ILE A 34 24.79 -41.93 0.83
CA ILE A 34 25.84 -42.88 0.41
C ILE A 34 27.10 -42.55 1.19
N MET A 35 27.62 -43.54 1.90
CA MET A 35 28.80 -43.39 2.73
C MET A 35 30.04 -43.70 1.90
N ASN A 36 30.71 -42.67 1.39
CA ASN A 36 32.00 -42.84 0.70
C ASN A 36 33.16 -43.11 1.68
N ASP A 37 32.97 -42.69 2.95
CA ASP A 37 33.88 -42.92 4.04
C ASP A 37 33.08 -43.07 5.35
N SER A 38 33.67 -43.68 6.37
CA SER A 38 33.03 -43.91 7.67
C SER A 38 32.94 -42.65 8.56
N ILE A 39 33.76 -41.63 8.26
CA ILE A 39 33.82 -40.35 8.99
C ILE A 39 33.90 -39.18 8.02
N ASN A 40 33.43 -38.02 8.48
CA ASN A 40 33.53 -36.76 7.74
C ASN A 40 34.91 -36.08 7.96
N PRO A 41 35.22 -34.95 7.31
CA PRO A 41 36.51 -34.25 7.50
C PRO A 41 36.75 -33.76 8.93
N LYS A 42 35.73 -33.75 9.81
CA LYS A 42 35.87 -33.46 11.24
C LYS A 42 36.08 -34.68 12.10
N GLY A 43 36.17 -35.88 11.50
CA GLY A 43 36.29 -37.14 12.23
C GLY A 43 34.99 -37.68 12.80
N GLU A 44 33.82 -37.14 12.41
CA GLU A 44 32.51 -37.50 12.95
C GLU A 44 31.83 -38.56 12.07
N LYS A 45 31.22 -39.58 12.72
CA LYS A 45 30.36 -40.56 12.04
C LYS A 45 29.00 -39.97 11.70
N HIS A 46 28.40 -40.41 10.61
CA HIS A 46 27.02 -40.07 10.30
C HIS A 46 26.06 -40.62 11.36
N THR A 47 25.14 -39.76 11.86
CA THR A 47 24.21 -40.11 12.95
C THR A 47 22.76 -39.87 12.55
N LYS A 48 21.83 -40.50 13.27
CA LYS A 48 20.38 -40.23 13.13
C LYS A 48 20.02 -38.77 13.43
N LYS A 49 20.80 -38.09 14.28
CA LYS A 49 20.65 -36.64 14.51
C LYS A 49 20.83 -35.84 13.21
N MET A 50 21.79 -36.23 12.37
CA MET A 50 22.01 -35.56 11.08
C MET A 50 20.85 -35.79 10.11
N LEU A 51 20.19 -36.96 10.16
CA LEU A 51 18.95 -37.21 9.42
C LEU A 51 17.80 -36.35 9.93
N LEU A 52 17.62 -36.21 11.25
CA LEU A 52 16.64 -35.33 11.84
C LEU A 52 16.88 -33.88 11.42
N GLN A 53 18.14 -33.45 11.36
CA GLN A 53 18.51 -32.08 11.01
C GLN A 53 18.57 -31.82 9.49
N THR A 54 18.19 -32.80 8.65
CA THR A 54 18.01 -32.56 7.21
C THR A 54 17.22 -31.31 6.97
N PRO A 55 17.70 -30.31 6.18
CA PRO A 55 17.00 -29.07 5.91
C PRO A 55 15.63 -29.35 5.28
N VAL A 56 14.59 -28.72 5.84
CA VAL A 56 13.22 -28.81 5.33
C VAL A 56 12.66 -27.40 5.27
N VAL A 57 11.97 -27.08 4.19
CA VAL A 57 11.18 -25.84 4.10
C VAL A 57 9.98 -25.99 5.02
N LEU A 58 9.98 -25.25 6.13
CA LEU A 58 8.92 -25.31 7.15
C LEU A 58 7.58 -24.79 6.62
N HIS A 59 7.62 -23.80 5.73
CA HIS A 59 6.45 -23.20 5.10
C HIS A 59 6.53 -23.42 3.58
N LEU A 60 5.99 -24.53 3.12
CA LEU A 60 5.84 -24.80 1.69
C LEU A 60 4.37 -24.53 1.30
N PRO A 61 4.07 -23.46 0.50
CA PRO A 61 2.70 -23.03 0.24
C PRO A 61 1.78 -24.12 -0.31
N ASP A 62 2.32 -24.97 -1.19
CA ASP A 62 1.53 -25.98 -1.91
C ASP A 62 1.58 -27.38 -1.26
N ALA A 63 2.23 -27.54 -0.10
CA ALA A 63 2.26 -28.81 0.59
C ALA A 63 1.02 -28.98 1.48
N PRO A 64 0.14 -29.94 1.19
CA PRO A 64 -1.06 -30.13 1.97
C PRO A 64 -0.70 -30.56 3.40
N MET A 65 -1.35 -29.92 4.38
CA MET A 65 -1.31 -30.32 5.78
C MET A 65 -2.68 -30.84 6.20
N GLN A 66 -2.70 -31.97 6.88
CA GLN A 66 -3.93 -32.56 7.43
C GLN A 66 -4.14 -32.07 8.86
N SER A 67 -5.39 -31.75 9.21
CA SER A 67 -5.75 -31.48 10.60
C SER A 67 -5.89 -32.81 11.33
N LEU A 68 -5.14 -32.98 12.41
CA LEU A 68 -5.20 -34.16 13.28
C LEU A 68 -5.51 -33.74 14.71
N THR A 69 -6.33 -34.55 15.38
CA THR A 69 -6.66 -34.39 16.79
C THR A 69 -5.98 -35.47 17.61
N ALA A 70 -5.35 -35.07 18.72
CA ALA A 70 -4.75 -36.01 19.67
C ALA A 70 -5.84 -36.89 20.33
N ASP A 71 -5.45 -38.05 20.80
CA ASP A 71 -6.33 -38.94 21.58
C ASP A 71 -6.69 -38.36 22.96
N THR A 72 -7.52 -39.08 23.73
CA THR A 72 -7.95 -38.66 25.07
C THR A 72 -6.79 -38.50 26.07
N ALA A 73 -5.65 -39.17 25.85
CA ALA A 73 -4.45 -39.02 26.64
C ALA A 73 -3.55 -37.87 26.18
N GLY A 74 -3.88 -37.25 25.03
CA GLY A 74 -3.16 -36.14 24.42
C GLY A 74 -2.08 -36.56 23.44
N TYR A 75 -2.05 -37.80 22.96
CA TYR A 75 -1.06 -38.27 22.01
C TYR A 75 -1.55 -38.24 20.56
N LEU A 76 -0.70 -37.79 19.67
CA LEU A 76 -0.75 -38.08 18.25
C LEU A 76 0.05 -39.35 17.96
N SER A 77 -0.48 -40.21 17.11
CA SER A 77 0.21 -41.45 16.67
C SER A 77 0.52 -41.37 15.17
N PHE A 78 1.69 -41.81 14.79
CA PHE A 78 2.14 -41.80 13.41
C PHE A 78 2.56 -43.24 12.99
N GLU A 79 2.60 -43.44 11.69
CA GLU A 79 3.10 -44.72 11.15
C GLU A 79 4.58 -44.89 11.46
N LYS A 80 4.94 -46.06 11.93
CA LYS A 80 6.32 -46.46 12.12
C LYS A 80 7.06 -46.54 10.77
N ALA A 81 8.33 -46.14 10.76
CA ALA A 81 9.22 -46.38 9.62
C ALA A 81 9.41 -47.89 9.41
N ASP A 82 9.34 -48.32 8.15
CA ASP A 82 9.58 -49.72 7.76
C ASP A 82 10.97 -49.83 7.10
N LYS A 83 11.08 -49.53 5.81
CA LYS A 83 12.35 -49.62 5.06
C LYS A 83 13.14 -48.30 5.08
N ASP A 84 12.43 -47.18 4.86
CA ASP A 84 13.01 -45.85 4.85
C ASP A 84 12.66 -45.09 6.13
N ASN A 85 13.57 -44.22 6.60
CA ASN A 85 13.25 -43.34 7.71
C ASN A 85 12.16 -42.35 7.30
N LYS A 86 11.19 -42.10 8.19
CA LYS A 86 10.07 -41.17 7.98
C LYS A 86 10.25 -39.91 8.83
N LEU A 87 10.14 -38.77 8.19
CA LEU A 87 10.15 -37.47 8.83
C LEU A 87 8.75 -36.84 8.78
N TYR A 88 8.24 -36.42 9.93
CA TYR A 88 6.97 -35.74 10.08
C TYR A 88 7.17 -34.29 10.48
N LEU A 89 6.39 -33.37 9.91
CA LEU A 89 6.28 -32.00 10.35
C LEU A 89 4.92 -31.80 11.00
N VAL A 90 4.92 -31.47 12.29
CA VAL A 90 3.73 -31.25 13.09
C VAL A 90 3.71 -29.80 13.52
N LYS A 91 2.66 -29.09 13.15
CA LYS A 91 2.48 -27.67 13.44
C LYS A 91 1.34 -27.47 14.41
N THR A 92 1.54 -26.57 15.37
CA THR A 92 0.52 -26.04 16.25
C THR A 92 0.84 -24.59 16.58
N GLN A 93 -0.01 -23.90 17.36
CA GLN A 93 0.26 -22.54 17.81
C GLN A 93 -0.18 -22.33 19.24
N ILE A 94 0.41 -21.31 19.89
CA ILE A 94 0.01 -20.84 21.21
C ILE A 94 -0.16 -19.33 21.14
N ARG A 95 -1.30 -18.81 21.64
CA ARG A 95 -1.55 -17.39 21.87
C ARG A 95 -2.01 -17.22 23.31
N ALA A 96 -1.33 -16.41 24.11
CA ALA A 96 -1.73 -16.07 25.44
C ALA A 96 -2.48 -14.73 25.46
N GLU A 97 -3.57 -14.61 26.21
CA GLU A 97 -4.31 -13.33 26.34
C GLU A 97 -3.51 -12.25 27.06
N ARG A 98 -2.64 -12.66 27.98
CA ARG A 98 -1.74 -11.77 28.74
C ARG A 98 -0.34 -12.37 28.77
N PHE A 99 0.64 -11.57 29.16
CA PHE A 99 2.01 -12.06 29.34
C PHE A 99 2.04 -13.33 30.20
N LEU A 100 2.70 -14.38 29.69
CA LEU A 100 2.76 -15.68 30.33
C LEU A 100 4.19 -16.23 30.33
N LYS A 101 4.63 -16.76 31.49
CA LYS A 101 5.80 -17.61 31.60
C LYS A 101 5.40 -19.04 31.91
N GLY A 102 6.13 -19.97 31.34
CA GLY A 102 5.86 -21.38 31.51
C GLY A 102 6.81 -22.24 30.68
N LYS A 103 6.39 -23.47 30.42
CA LYS A 103 7.16 -24.45 29.66
C LYS A 103 6.29 -25.17 28.67
N LEU A 104 6.80 -25.40 27.48
CA LEU A 104 6.27 -26.37 26.55
C LEU A 104 6.95 -27.71 26.82
N LYS A 105 6.19 -28.68 27.33
CA LYS A 105 6.65 -30.04 27.52
C LYS A 105 6.30 -30.88 26.31
N ILE A 106 7.33 -31.43 25.66
CA ILE A 106 7.18 -32.32 24.51
C ILE A 106 7.59 -33.73 24.94
N THR A 107 6.69 -34.68 24.75
CA THR A 107 6.90 -36.11 25.06
C THR A 107 6.81 -36.92 23.76
N SER A 108 7.86 -37.66 23.44
CA SER A 108 7.91 -38.57 22.30
C SER A 108 9.03 -39.61 22.53
N PRO A 109 8.79 -40.89 22.22
CA PRO A 109 9.85 -41.90 22.31
C PRO A 109 10.88 -41.78 21.15
N VAL A 110 10.52 -41.11 20.05
CA VAL A 110 11.41 -40.93 18.90
C VAL A 110 12.14 -39.58 18.95
N ARG A 111 13.05 -39.37 18.01
CA ARG A 111 13.85 -38.15 17.89
C ARG A 111 13.01 -37.02 17.36
N TRP A 112 13.26 -35.80 17.86
CA TRP A 112 12.56 -34.60 17.41
C TRP A 112 13.38 -33.31 17.54
N GLU A 113 13.02 -32.33 16.74
CA GLU A 113 13.51 -30.96 16.81
C GLU A 113 12.32 -30.01 16.81
N VAL A 114 12.31 -29.03 17.72
CA VAL A 114 11.23 -28.04 17.80
C VAL A 114 11.70 -26.67 17.38
N PHE A 115 10.88 -26.04 16.57
CA PHE A 115 11.04 -24.65 16.13
C PHE A 115 9.92 -23.81 16.73
N ILE A 116 10.25 -22.62 17.22
CA ILE A 116 9.30 -21.61 17.64
C ILE A 116 9.57 -20.37 16.80
N ASP A 117 8.56 -19.88 16.06
CA ASP A 117 8.68 -18.79 15.11
C ASP A 117 9.87 -18.99 14.14
N GLY A 118 10.03 -20.20 13.63
CA GLY A 118 11.08 -20.57 12.69
C GLY A 118 12.47 -20.79 13.28
N ALA A 119 12.69 -20.48 14.55
CA ALA A 119 13.98 -20.69 15.23
C ALA A 119 14.01 -22.04 15.95
N SER A 120 15.03 -22.89 15.68
CA SER A 120 15.27 -24.13 16.41
C SER A 120 15.56 -23.82 17.88
N LYS A 121 14.80 -24.41 18.80
CA LYS A 121 14.92 -24.20 20.24
C LYS A 121 15.53 -25.38 20.98
N GLN A 122 15.18 -26.60 20.57
CA GLN A 122 15.66 -27.80 21.24
C GLN A 122 15.63 -29.01 20.29
N VAL A 123 16.58 -29.93 20.52
CA VAL A 123 16.70 -31.19 19.81
C VAL A 123 16.77 -32.34 20.83
N LYS A 124 15.94 -33.38 20.62
CA LYS A 124 16.09 -34.69 21.26
C LYS A 124 16.64 -35.66 20.22
N ASP A 125 17.86 -36.09 20.38
CA ASP A 125 18.63 -36.89 19.40
C ASP A 125 18.63 -38.40 19.67
N ALA A 126 18.11 -38.84 20.82
CA ALA A 126 17.97 -40.24 21.18
C ALA A 126 16.53 -40.73 21.00
N ALA A 127 16.37 -41.98 20.63
CA ALA A 127 15.08 -42.69 20.66
C ALA A 127 15.11 -43.73 21.79
N GLU A 128 13.96 -43.93 22.41
CA GLU A 128 13.70 -44.95 23.42
C GLU A 128 12.81 -46.06 22.86
N ASP A 129 12.89 -47.25 23.47
CA ASP A 129 12.07 -48.40 23.06
C ASP A 129 10.58 -48.25 23.43
N SER A 130 10.29 -47.39 24.41
CA SER A 130 8.95 -47.05 24.89
C SER A 130 8.95 -45.67 25.54
N ILE A 131 7.77 -45.11 25.86
CA ILE A 131 7.67 -43.86 26.59
C ILE A 131 8.14 -44.06 28.03
N THR A 132 9.19 -43.31 28.41
CA THR A 132 9.79 -43.28 29.76
C THR A 132 9.85 -41.86 30.28
N SER A 133 10.31 -41.65 31.49
CA SER A 133 10.59 -40.30 32.02
C SER A 133 11.62 -39.54 31.17
N GLY A 134 12.53 -40.26 30.48
CA GLY A 134 13.50 -39.69 29.56
C GLY A 134 12.93 -39.23 28.20
N SER A 135 11.68 -39.62 27.88
CA SER A 135 11.04 -39.27 26.61
C SER A 135 10.51 -37.83 26.57
N SER A 136 10.48 -37.14 27.72
CA SER A 136 10.01 -35.74 27.83
C SER A 136 11.14 -34.74 27.87
N ARG A 137 10.92 -33.57 27.28
CA ARG A 137 11.80 -32.38 27.42
C ARG A 137 10.95 -31.14 27.61
N ASP A 138 11.43 -30.23 28.45
CA ASP A 138 10.80 -28.95 28.76
C ASP A 138 11.52 -27.83 27.99
N ILE A 139 10.78 -26.99 27.29
CA ILE A 139 11.25 -25.78 26.61
C ILE A 139 10.67 -24.58 27.33
N THR A 140 11.52 -23.73 27.91
CA THR A 140 11.07 -22.50 28.59
C THR A 140 10.42 -21.56 27.59
N LEU A 141 9.23 -21.05 27.93
CA LEU A 141 8.46 -20.08 27.15
C LEU A 141 8.30 -18.78 27.90
N SER A 142 8.38 -17.69 27.15
CA SER A 142 7.95 -16.36 27.58
C SER A 142 7.11 -15.81 26.45
N LEU A 143 5.80 -15.73 26.66
CA LEU A 143 4.81 -15.39 25.64
C LEU A 143 4.30 -13.98 25.90
N GLU A 144 4.44 -13.11 24.91
CA GLU A 144 3.86 -11.77 24.91
C GLU A 144 2.34 -11.84 24.69
N PRO A 145 1.59 -10.85 25.23
CA PRO A 145 0.13 -10.81 25.05
C PRO A 145 -0.29 -10.79 23.59
N GLU A 146 -1.33 -11.51 23.28
CA GLU A 146 -2.02 -11.46 21.98
C GLU A 146 -1.14 -11.77 20.74
N ARG A 147 0.07 -12.30 20.96
CA ARG A 147 0.97 -12.73 19.91
C ARG A 147 0.80 -14.22 19.61
N ASP A 148 0.74 -14.56 18.33
CA ASP A 148 0.76 -15.95 17.85
C ASP A 148 2.19 -16.48 17.85
N TYR A 149 2.43 -17.55 18.61
CA TYR A 149 3.67 -18.31 18.58
C TYR A 149 3.47 -19.58 17.80
N GLU A 150 4.06 -19.64 16.61
CA GLU A 150 4.02 -20.84 15.79
C GLU A 150 5.02 -21.87 16.31
N ILE A 151 4.55 -23.10 16.53
CA ILE A 151 5.36 -24.22 16.97
C ILE A 151 5.37 -25.27 15.87
N ILE A 152 6.54 -25.59 15.36
CA ILE A 152 6.73 -26.66 14.39
C ILE A 152 7.64 -27.73 15.02
N ILE A 153 7.16 -28.96 15.07
CA ILE A 153 7.91 -30.11 15.59
C ILE A 153 8.21 -31.03 14.43
N LYS A 154 9.47 -31.30 14.26
CA LYS A 154 10.03 -32.21 13.27
C LYS A 154 10.34 -33.51 13.98
N LEU A 155 9.64 -34.62 13.64
CA LEU A 155 9.85 -35.94 14.23
C LEU A 155 10.53 -36.86 13.21
N LEU A 156 11.53 -37.61 13.66
CA LEU A 156 12.17 -38.64 12.90
C LEU A 156 11.87 -40.03 13.49
N SER A 157 11.17 -40.87 12.74
CA SER A 157 11.08 -42.29 12.96
C SER A 157 12.13 -43.00 12.07
N ALA A 158 13.12 -43.62 12.68
CA ALA A 158 14.10 -44.39 11.93
C ALA A 158 13.60 -45.83 11.73
N SER A 159 14.04 -46.49 10.66
CA SER A 159 13.61 -47.86 10.32
C SER A 159 13.99 -48.88 11.38
N ASP A 160 15.04 -48.62 12.17
CA ASP A 160 15.53 -49.47 13.27
C ASP A 160 14.97 -49.09 14.65
N ASP A 161 14.14 -48.04 14.76
CA ASP A 161 13.51 -47.69 16.02
C ASP A 161 12.48 -48.75 16.43
N LYS A 162 12.45 -49.13 17.72
CA LYS A 162 11.50 -50.12 18.22
C LYS A 162 10.14 -49.52 18.51
N ALA A 163 10.10 -48.33 19.10
CA ALA A 163 8.85 -47.61 19.42
C ALA A 163 8.16 -47.07 18.17
N ALA A 164 6.83 -47.08 18.17
CA ALA A 164 6.04 -46.31 17.23
C ALA A 164 6.14 -44.81 17.54
N PRO A 165 6.25 -43.95 16.51
CA PRO A 165 6.33 -42.50 16.75
C PRO A 165 5.01 -41.96 17.29
N THR A 166 5.07 -41.36 18.47
CA THR A 166 3.97 -40.65 19.11
C THR A 166 4.45 -39.30 19.59
N LEU A 167 3.55 -38.36 19.70
CA LEU A 167 3.84 -36.98 20.14
C LEU A 167 2.76 -36.50 21.08
N LYS A 168 3.17 -35.93 22.23
CA LYS A 168 2.30 -35.20 23.13
C LYS A 168 2.94 -33.87 23.48
N CYS A 169 2.16 -32.79 23.42
CA CYS A 169 2.58 -31.43 23.80
C CYS A 169 1.68 -30.90 24.90
N GLU A 170 2.28 -30.30 25.91
CA GLU A 170 1.61 -29.76 27.07
C GLU A 170 2.20 -28.39 27.43
N LEU A 171 1.35 -27.39 27.60
CA LEU A 171 1.73 -26.08 28.11
C LEU A 171 1.60 -26.12 29.63
N ILE A 172 2.72 -26.00 30.32
CA ILE A 172 2.78 -25.95 31.79
C ILE A 172 3.03 -24.50 32.16
N LYS A 173 2.05 -23.86 32.76
CA LYS A 173 2.13 -22.46 33.19
C LYS A 173 2.80 -22.37 34.56
N ASP A 174 3.64 -21.36 34.73
CA ASP A 174 4.14 -21.04 36.07
C ASP A 174 2.97 -20.62 36.98
N GLU A 175 3.05 -20.88 38.29
CA GLU A 175 1.96 -20.68 39.25
C GLU A 175 1.31 -19.28 39.20
N LYS A 176 2.12 -18.25 38.95
CA LYS A 176 1.65 -16.86 38.83
C LYS A 176 0.79 -16.59 37.60
N PHE A 177 0.81 -17.49 36.65
CA PHE A 177 0.17 -17.33 35.31
C PHE A 177 -0.87 -18.41 35.03
N LYS A 178 -1.21 -19.23 35.99
CA LYS A 178 -2.12 -20.38 35.83
C LYS A 178 -3.51 -20.02 35.30
N ASP A 179 -4.01 -18.84 35.66
CA ASP A 179 -5.35 -18.37 35.29
C ASP A 179 -5.38 -17.64 33.93
N ILE A 180 -4.25 -17.53 33.23
CA ILE A 180 -4.20 -16.87 31.92
C ILE A 180 -4.72 -17.84 30.87
N ALA A 181 -5.76 -17.43 30.16
CA ALA A 181 -6.31 -18.21 29.03
C ALA A 181 -5.34 -18.19 27.84
N CYS A 182 -5.28 -19.33 27.16
CA CYS A 182 -4.49 -19.51 25.95
C CYS A 182 -5.34 -20.10 24.82
N ASN A 183 -5.21 -19.56 23.64
CA ASN A 183 -5.74 -20.17 22.43
C ASN A 183 -4.67 -21.11 21.87
N LEU A 184 -5.00 -22.39 21.73
CA LEU A 184 -4.12 -23.47 21.27
C LEU A 184 -4.56 -24.06 19.92
N ASP A 185 -5.53 -23.43 19.25
CA ASP A 185 -6.06 -23.88 17.98
C ASP A 185 -5.18 -23.39 16.82
N PRO A 186 -4.51 -24.30 16.07
CA PRO A 186 -3.69 -23.93 14.91
C PRO A 186 -4.49 -23.39 13.72
N GLU A 187 -5.83 -23.52 13.74
CA GLU A 187 -6.75 -22.96 12.76
C GLU A 187 -7.28 -21.57 13.17
N ALA A 188 -7.02 -21.13 14.39
CA ALA A 188 -7.48 -19.83 14.84
C ALA A 188 -6.89 -18.73 13.96
N LYS A 189 -7.73 -17.76 13.59
CA LYS A 189 -7.29 -16.58 12.83
C LYS A 189 -6.17 -15.87 13.61
N LYS A 190 -5.13 -15.46 12.90
CA LYS A 190 -4.04 -14.66 13.48
C LYS A 190 -4.55 -13.29 13.90
N ARG A 191 -3.96 -12.72 14.94
CA ARG A 191 -4.23 -11.32 15.27
C ARG A 191 -3.64 -10.39 14.22
N PHE A 192 -4.32 -9.27 13.97
CA PHE A 192 -3.80 -8.20 13.15
C PHE A 192 -2.52 -7.64 13.77
N SER A 193 -1.47 -7.52 12.99
CA SER A 193 -0.16 -7.04 13.42
C SER A 193 0.32 -5.87 12.55
N LEU A 194 1.36 -5.17 13.02
CA LEU A 194 2.01 -4.11 12.24
C LEU A 194 2.50 -4.62 10.88
N ASP A 195 2.96 -5.86 10.79
CA ASP A 195 3.39 -6.48 9.54
C ASP A 195 2.25 -6.51 8.50
N ASN A 196 1.01 -6.72 8.92
CA ASN A 196 -0.16 -6.70 8.03
C ASN A 196 -0.46 -5.28 7.51
N THR A 197 -0.06 -4.24 8.24
CA THR A 197 -0.15 -2.86 7.79
C THR A 197 0.92 -2.51 6.76
N VAL A 198 2.14 -3.02 6.96
CA VAL A 198 3.31 -2.66 6.15
C VAL A 198 3.47 -3.55 4.92
N TYR A 199 3.27 -4.87 5.07
CA TYR A 199 3.54 -5.84 4.00
C TYR A 199 2.27 -6.26 3.26
N GLY A 200 2.47 -6.76 2.07
CA GLY A 200 1.45 -7.28 1.17
C GLY A 200 1.39 -6.53 -0.15
N ASN A 201 0.49 -6.96 -1.01
CA ASN A 201 0.23 -6.36 -2.30
C ASN A 201 -1.08 -5.54 -2.23
N ARG A 202 -1.05 -4.28 -2.64
CA ARG A 202 -2.21 -3.37 -2.58
C ARG A 202 -2.39 -2.62 -3.88
N ALA A 203 -3.61 -2.42 -4.30
CA ALA A 203 -3.92 -1.43 -5.32
C ALA A 203 -3.77 -0.03 -4.70
N ILE A 204 -3.05 0.88 -5.37
CA ILE A 204 -2.73 2.22 -4.84
C ILE A 204 -3.16 3.36 -5.76
N ALA A 205 -3.37 3.11 -7.05
CA ALA A 205 -3.88 4.10 -7.98
C ALA A 205 -4.62 3.43 -9.14
N VAL A 206 -5.53 4.17 -9.73
CA VAL A 206 -6.25 3.82 -10.95
C VAL A 206 -6.24 5.01 -11.89
N SER A 207 -6.19 4.75 -13.21
CA SER A 207 -6.39 5.79 -14.23
C SER A 207 -7.08 5.17 -15.45
N ILE A 208 -8.05 5.90 -16.02
CA ILE A 208 -8.83 5.46 -17.18
C ILE A 208 -8.37 6.25 -18.40
N SER A 209 -8.29 5.58 -19.54
CA SER A 209 -7.93 6.22 -20.81
C SER A 209 -8.97 7.29 -21.22
N PRO A 210 -8.59 8.31 -22.02
CA PRO A 210 -9.49 9.40 -22.39
C PRO A 210 -10.83 8.95 -22.95
N SER A 211 -10.87 7.92 -23.78
CA SER A 211 -12.11 7.38 -24.34
C SER A 211 -12.90 6.45 -23.41
N GLY A 212 -12.33 6.05 -22.28
CA GLY A 212 -12.94 5.09 -21.34
C GLY A 212 -12.82 3.63 -21.78
N LYS A 213 -11.90 3.29 -22.70
CA LYS A 213 -11.72 1.90 -23.15
C LYS A 213 -10.81 1.08 -22.26
N TYR A 214 -9.80 1.71 -21.69
CA TYR A 214 -8.74 1.02 -20.95
C TYR A 214 -8.58 1.58 -19.55
N LEU A 215 -8.16 0.71 -18.65
CA LEU A 215 -7.85 1.02 -17.25
C LEU A 215 -6.41 0.62 -16.97
N LEU A 216 -5.66 1.50 -16.35
CA LEU A 216 -4.36 1.22 -15.74
C LEU A 216 -4.54 1.17 -14.24
N THR A 217 -4.27 0.02 -13.63
CA THR A 217 -4.28 -0.17 -12.17
C THR A 217 -2.84 -0.29 -11.69
N ARG A 218 -2.48 0.49 -10.69
CA ARG A 218 -1.14 0.51 -10.09
C ARG A 218 -1.16 -0.21 -8.75
N TYR A 219 -0.20 -1.11 -8.55
CA TYR A 219 -0.04 -1.90 -7.35
C TYR A 219 1.28 -1.59 -6.65
N TRP A 220 1.27 -1.68 -5.34
CA TRP A 220 2.46 -1.67 -4.50
C TRP A 220 2.59 -3.02 -3.80
N ASP A 221 3.68 -3.72 -4.09
CA ASP A 221 3.99 -5.05 -3.60
C ASP A 221 5.18 -4.94 -2.64
N ASN A 222 4.92 -5.09 -1.35
CA ASN A 222 5.91 -4.96 -0.29
C ASN A 222 6.03 -6.26 0.52
N HIS A 223 7.23 -6.81 0.59
CA HIS A 223 7.53 -8.03 1.32
C HIS A 223 8.74 -7.86 2.24
N ALA A 224 8.67 -8.40 3.47
CA ALA A 224 9.74 -8.32 4.47
C ALA A 224 11.11 -8.83 3.97
N ALA A 225 11.11 -9.86 3.11
CA ALA A 225 12.34 -10.51 2.61
C ALA A 225 12.79 -10.02 1.22
N LYS A 226 12.07 -9.07 0.60
CA LYS A 226 12.35 -8.59 -0.76
C LYS A 226 12.25 -7.08 -0.82
N ARG A 227 12.95 -6.47 -1.79
CA ARG A 227 12.75 -5.06 -2.08
C ARG A 227 11.31 -4.83 -2.55
N SER A 228 10.66 -3.83 -1.99
CA SER A 228 9.34 -3.39 -2.48
C SER A 228 9.40 -2.96 -3.94
N ARG A 229 8.33 -3.21 -4.66
CA ARG A 229 8.20 -2.80 -6.07
C ARG A 229 6.82 -2.20 -6.32
N THR A 230 6.75 -1.32 -7.28
CA THR A 230 5.51 -0.83 -7.85
C THR A 230 5.39 -1.35 -9.29
N TYR A 231 4.21 -1.77 -9.68
CA TYR A 231 3.92 -2.24 -11.04
C TYR A 231 2.51 -1.87 -11.44
N CYS A 232 2.24 -1.91 -12.74
CA CYS A 232 0.91 -1.62 -13.28
C CYS A 232 0.34 -2.82 -14.04
N GLU A 233 -0.99 -2.86 -14.13
CA GLU A 233 -1.76 -3.76 -14.98
C GLU A 233 -2.64 -2.95 -15.92
N LEU A 234 -2.65 -3.31 -17.19
CA LEU A 234 -3.48 -2.72 -18.23
C LEU A 234 -4.66 -3.64 -18.52
N THR A 235 -5.87 -3.12 -18.35
CA THR A 235 -7.12 -3.87 -18.54
C THR A 235 -8.00 -3.19 -19.58
N GLU A 236 -8.61 -3.97 -20.49
CA GLU A 236 -9.67 -3.49 -21.37
C GLU A 236 -11.01 -3.51 -20.60
N LEU A 237 -11.63 -2.34 -20.43
CA LEU A 237 -12.82 -2.20 -19.56
C LEU A 237 -14.05 -2.95 -20.08
N LYS A 238 -14.26 -3.01 -21.39
CA LYS A 238 -15.44 -3.66 -22.00
C LYS A 238 -15.46 -5.17 -21.75
N SER A 239 -14.32 -5.83 -21.88
CA SER A 239 -14.20 -7.29 -21.74
C SER A 239 -13.75 -7.71 -20.33
N GLY A 240 -13.19 -6.80 -19.53
CA GLY A 240 -12.51 -7.10 -18.28
C GLY A 240 -11.19 -7.85 -18.46
N LYS A 241 -10.69 -7.96 -19.71
CA LYS A 241 -9.47 -8.70 -20.02
C LYS A 241 -8.23 -7.89 -19.60
N VAL A 242 -7.37 -8.49 -18.79
CA VAL A 242 -6.02 -7.98 -18.53
C VAL A 242 -5.17 -8.18 -19.78
N LEU A 243 -4.71 -7.09 -20.39
CA LEU A 243 -3.90 -7.09 -21.59
C LEU A 243 -2.42 -7.27 -21.29
N LEU A 244 -1.93 -6.56 -20.27
CA LEU A 244 -0.54 -6.62 -19.80
C LEU A 244 -0.49 -6.56 -18.27
N THR A 245 0.44 -7.30 -17.71
CA THR A 245 0.78 -7.31 -16.27
C THR A 245 2.24 -6.91 -16.05
N ASN A 246 2.59 -6.54 -14.83
CA ASN A 246 3.96 -6.16 -14.46
C ASN A 246 4.56 -5.03 -15.33
N LEU A 247 3.71 -4.15 -15.85
CA LEU A 247 4.18 -2.94 -16.52
C LEU A 247 4.97 -2.08 -15.53
N ARG A 248 5.91 -1.32 -16.09
CA ARG A 248 6.71 -0.36 -15.32
C ARG A 248 5.83 0.69 -14.65
N ASP A 249 6.30 1.20 -13.54
CA ASP A 249 5.72 2.36 -12.89
C ASP A 249 5.99 3.65 -13.69
N GLY A 250 5.19 4.69 -13.46
CA GLY A 250 5.36 6.01 -14.07
C GLY A 250 4.78 6.15 -15.47
N MET A 251 3.93 5.21 -15.91
CA MET A 251 3.14 5.38 -17.14
C MET A 251 1.93 6.28 -16.92
N SER A 252 1.61 7.11 -17.92
CA SER A 252 0.45 8.01 -17.91
C SER A 252 -0.26 7.97 -19.25
N TRP A 253 -1.55 8.31 -19.26
CA TRP A 253 -2.31 8.42 -20.51
C TRP A 253 -1.94 9.69 -21.28
N MET A 254 -1.87 9.57 -22.59
CA MET A 254 -1.89 10.73 -23.48
C MET A 254 -3.25 11.45 -23.34
N PRO A 255 -3.32 12.79 -23.48
CA PRO A 255 -4.55 13.54 -23.19
C PRO A 255 -5.74 13.23 -24.12
N LYS A 256 -5.47 12.82 -25.36
CA LYS A 256 -6.49 12.63 -26.39
C LYS A 256 -6.53 11.21 -26.93
N SER A 257 -5.36 10.67 -27.22
CA SER A 257 -5.24 9.28 -27.68
C SER A 257 -5.32 8.32 -26.49
N ASP A 258 -5.78 7.10 -26.73
CA ASP A 258 -5.79 6.06 -25.69
C ASP A 258 -4.40 5.39 -25.53
N LYS A 259 -3.31 6.08 -25.85
CA LYS A 259 -1.96 5.57 -25.67
C LYS A 259 -1.44 5.87 -24.27
N LEU A 260 -0.66 4.99 -23.71
CA LEU A 260 0.16 5.24 -22.53
C LEU A 260 1.51 5.83 -22.95
N TYR A 261 2.09 6.71 -22.14
CA TYR A 261 3.44 7.18 -22.37
C TYR A 261 4.29 7.10 -21.10
N TYR A 262 5.60 7.07 -21.28
CA TYR A 262 6.59 7.14 -20.24
C TYR A 262 7.90 7.73 -20.77
N THR A 263 8.78 8.17 -19.88
CA THR A 263 10.07 8.73 -20.23
C THR A 263 11.21 7.79 -19.88
N VAL A 264 12.27 7.80 -20.67
CA VAL A 264 13.51 7.08 -20.43
C VAL A 264 14.67 8.06 -20.60
N THR A 265 15.58 8.09 -19.62
CA THR A 265 16.79 8.89 -19.73
C THR A 265 17.69 8.34 -20.83
N ALA A 266 18.04 9.18 -21.80
CA ALA A 266 18.96 8.91 -22.89
C ALA A 266 20.33 9.57 -22.62
N LEU A 267 21.27 9.43 -23.54
CA LEU A 267 22.58 10.06 -23.42
C LEU A 267 22.49 11.60 -23.45
N THR A 268 21.56 12.14 -24.20
CA THR A 268 21.39 13.59 -24.43
C THR A 268 19.92 13.98 -24.15
N GLY A 269 19.49 13.93 -22.86
CA GLY A 269 18.12 14.28 -22.50
C GLY A 269 17.26 13.06 -22.21
N ASN A 270 15.98 13.12 -22.54
CA ASN A 270 15.01 12.06 -22.25
C ASN A 270 14.22 11.71 -23.51
N ASP A 271 13.97 10.42 -23.71
CA ASP A 271 13.12 9.93 -24.77
C ASP A 271 11.70 9.69 -24.23
N VAL A 272 10.69 10.00 -25.02
CA VAL A 272 9.29 9.70 -24.74
C VAL A 272 8.86 8.51 -25.58
N ILE A 273 8.42 7.48 -24.90
CA ILE A 273 7.96 6.23 -25.50
C ILE A 273 6.46 6.11 -25.23
N THR A 274 5.70 5.75 -26.25
CA THR A 274 4.29 5.42 -26.14
C THR A 274 4.07 3.93 -26.28
N LEU A 275 3.07 3.41 -25.54
CA LEU A 275 2.52 2.07 -25.66
C LEU A 275 1.07 2.19 -26.16
N ASP A 276 0.77 1.57 -27.29
CA ASP A 276 -0.60 1.48 -27.81
C ASP A 276 -1.30 0.24 -27.23
N PRO A 277 -2.35 0.41 -26.39
CA PRO A 277 -3.08 -0.70 -25.79
C PRO A 277 -3.76 -1.64 -26.79
N ALA A 278 -4.12 -1.14 -27.99
CA ALA A 278 -4.80 -1.95 -29.00
C ALA A 278 -3.86 -2.93 -29.69
N THR A 279 -2.62 -2.53 -29.91
CA THR A 279 -1.61 -3.33 -30.63
C THR A 279 -0.53 -3.90 -29.71
N LEU A 280 -0.43 -3.40 -28.48
CA LEU A 280 0.60 -3.69 -27.48
C LEU A 280 2.03 -3.37 -27.99
N ARG A 281 2.14 -2.43 -28.92
CA ARG A 281 3.42 -1.98 -29.47
C ARG A 281 3.88 -0.70 -28.82
N GLU A 282 5.19 -0.64 -28.59
CA GLU A 282 5.87 0.56 -28.12
C GLU A 282 6.50 1.32 -29.30
N GLU A 283 6.50 2.65 -29.21
CA GLU A 283 7.08 3.54 -30.20
C GLU A 283 7.74 4.73 -29.51
N THR A 284 8.97 5.04 -29.87
CA THR A 284 9.64 6.26 -29.41
C THR A 284 9.14 7.43 -30.27
N ILE A 285 8.35 8.32 -29.67
CA ILE A 285 7.74 9.46 -30.36
C ILE A 285 8.53 10.76 -30.26
N LEU A 286 9.33 10.92 -29.20
CA LEU A 286 10.23 12.06 -29.02
C LEU A 286 11.59 11.56 -28.51
N GLN A 287 12.66 12.21 -28.98
CA GLN A 287 14.02 11.90 -28.55
C GLN A 287 14.70 13.15 -27.98
N SER A 288 15.50 12.94 -26.95
CA SER A 288 16.37 13.96 -26.35
C SER A 288 15.64 15.24 -25.92
N ILE A 289 14.40 15.13 -25.40
CA ILE A 289 13.74 16.29 -24.81
C ILE A 289 14.47 16.73 -23.55
N PRO A 290 14.50 18.08 -23.24
CA PRO A 290 15.36 18.60 -22.18
C PRO A 290 15.05 18.09 -20.78
N GLU A 291 13.77 17.87 -20.48
CA GLU A 291 13.28 17.59 -19.13
C GLU A 291 12.42 16.32 -19.07
N GLN A 292 12.46 15.62 -17.92
CA GLN A 292 11.62 14.42 -17.70
C GLN A 292 10.18 14.77 -17.32
N SER A 293 9.99 15.94 -16.70
CA SER A 293 8.67 16.38 -16.22
C SER A 293 8.12 17.44 -17.16
N PHE A 294 6.97 17.12 -17.74
CA PHE A 294 6.26 18.01 -18.66
C PHE A 294 4.76 17.72 -18.62
N ARG A 295 4.00 18.63 -19.21
CA ARG A 295 2.56 18.46 -19.44
C ARG A 295 2.28 18.54 -20.94
N TRP A 296 1.56 17.58 -21.44
CA TRP A 296 1.04 17.59 -22.81
C TRP A 296 0.01 18.69 -23.01
N SER A 297 0.00 19.28 -24.20
CA SER A 297 -1.18 20.02 -24.68
C SER A 297 -2.38 19.08 -24.83
N PRO A 298 -3.63 19.54 -24.67
CA PRO A 298 -4.82 18.72 -24.90
C PRO A 298 -4.88 18.13 -26.32
N ASN A 299 -4.25 18.78 -27.30
CA ASN A 299 -4.20 18.32 -28.70
C ASN A 299 -3.01 17.41 -29.02
N GLU A 300 -2.08 17.18 -28.07
CA GLU A 300 -0.87 16.36 -28.25
C GLU A 300 0.10 16.92 -29.30
N ASP A 301 0.12 18.24 -29.51
CA ASP A 301 0.92 18.93 -30.51
C ASP A 301 2.12 19.71 -29.93
N PHE A 302 2.14 19.95 -28.61
CA PHE A 302 3.27 20.53 -27.89
C PHE A 302 3.34 20.05 -26.44
N LEU A 303 4.46 20.33 -25.79
CA LEU A 303 4.69 20.11 -24.37
C LEU A 303 4.97 21.43 -23.67
N ILE A 304 4.49 21.56 -22.42
CA ILE A 304 4.99 22.58 -21.47
C ILE A 304 5.89 21.88 -20.47
N TYR A 305 7.12 22.36 -20.32
CA TYR A 305 8.08 21.83 -19.37
C TYR A 305 8.66 22.92 -18.47
N TYR A 306 9.51 22.57 -17.50
CA TYR A 306 9.85 23.41 -16.36
C TYR A 306 11.35 23.68 -16.26
N PRO A 307 11.96 24.50 -17.13
CA PRO A 307 13.37 24.84 -17.03
C PRO A 307 13.64 25.58 -15.72
N ARG A 308 14.71 25.15 -15.05
CA ARG A 308 15.17 25.74 -13.80
C ARG A 308 16.41 26.55 -13.99
N GLU A 309 16.46 27.76 -13.46
CA GLU A 309 17.67 28.57 -13.34
C GLU A 309 18.12 28.55 -11.88
N GLU A 310 19.40 28.19 -11.70
CA GLU A 310 20.05 28.27 -10.40
C GLU A 310 20.37 29.73 -10.06
N GLY A 311 20.21 30.07 -8.79
CA GLY A 311 20.62 31.38 -8.30
C GLY A 311 22.16 31.51 -8.28
N VAL A 312 22.65 32.73 -8.05
CA VAL A 312 24.06 32.99 -7.90
C VAL A 312 24.65 32.10 -6.81
N LYS A 313 25.66 31.31 -7.19
CA LYS A 313 26.44 30.51 -6.24
C LYS A 313 27.56 31.39 -5.69
N GLU A 314 27.71 31.38 -4.38
CA GLU A 314 28.84 32.03 -3.70
C GLU A 314 29.95 31.00 -3.52
N ASP A 315 31.18 31.40 -3.90
CA ASP A 315 32.34 30.53 -3.74
C ASP A 315 32.84 30.55 -2.28
N GLY A 316 33.25 29.38 -1.79
CA GLY A 316 33.87 29.24 -0.47
C GLY A 316 32.91 28.74 0.64
N PRO A 317 33.44 28.67 1.87
CA PRO A 317 32.73 28.08 3.01
C PRO A 317 31.68 29.02 3.65
N LEU A 318 31.69 30.31 3.27
CA LEU A 318 30.76 31.32 3.80
C LEU A 318 29.66 31.61 2.78
N ARG A 319 28.42 31.61 3.24
CA ARG A 319 27.24 31.96 2.46
C ARG A 319 26.61 33.23 3.02
N ARG A 320 26.41 34.23 2.19
CA ARG A 320 25.67 35.44 2.57
C ARG A 320 24.18 35.13 2.66
N ILE A 321 23.55 35.38 3.81
CA ILE A 321 22.12 35.30 4.02
C ILE A 321 21.51 36.67 3.70
N VAL A 322 20.77 36.76 2.62
CA VAL A 322 20.15 38.02 2.13
C VAL A 322 18.67 38.05 2.56
N SER A 323 18.02 36.89 2.67
CA SER A 323 16.63 36.78 3.07
C SER A 323 16.42 35.56 3.97
N PRO A 324 15.30 35.47 4.70
CA PRO A 324 14.95 34.27 5.46
C PRO A 324 14.90 32.99 4.60
N ALA A 325 14.54 33.11 3.32
CA ALA A 325 14.49 31.99 2.38
C ALA A 325 15.87 31.36 2.12
N ASP A 326 16.97 32.12 2.25
CA ASP A 326 18.33 31.61 2.08
C ASP A 326 18.75 30.52 3.07
N ARG A 327 17.94 30.27 4.13
CA ARG A 327 18.12 29.13 5.03
C ARG A 327 17.74 27.80 4.39
N ILE A 328 16.93 27.84 3.33
CA ILE A 328 16.49 26.67 2.59
C ILE A 328 17.48 26.41 1.43
N PRO A 329 18.00 25.21 1.27
CA PRO A 329 18.85 24.87 0.12
C PRO A 329 18.14 25.20 -1.20
N ASN A 330 18.90 25.76 -2.16
CA ASN A 330 18.42 26.14 -3.51
C ASN A 330 17.28 27.18 -3.54
N SER A 331 17.10 27.93 -2.46
CA SER A 331 16.06 29.00 -2.35
C SER A 331 16.20 30.11 -3.41
N ARG A 332 17.38 30.29 -3.98
CA ARG A 332 17.65 31.31 -5.01
C ARG A 332 17.32 30.84 -6.42
N GLY A 333 17.13 29.54 -6.64
CA GLY A 333 16.76 29.01 -7.95
C GLY A 333 15.30 29.37 -8.30
N ARG A 334 15.03 29.51 -9.60
CA ARG A 334 13.69 29.82 -10.13
C ARG A 334 13.32 28.82 -11.19
N SER A 335 12.05 28.40 -11.17
CA SER A 335 11.47 27.56 -12.21
C SER A 335 10.61 28.41 -13.13
N PHE A 336 10.71 28.15 -14.42
CA PHE A 336 10.00 28.86 -15.47
C PHE A 336 9.20 27.90 -16.31
N LEU A 337 8.50 28.42 -17.32
CA LEU A 337 7.74 27.63 -18.28
C LEU A 337 8.34 27.79 -19.66
N ALA A 338 8.47 26.69 -20.37
CA ALA A 338 8.86 26.66 -21.77
C ALA A 338 7.95 25.71 -22.55
N LYS A 339 7.72 26.04 -23.83
CA LYS A 339 6.93 25.26 -24.78
C LYS A 339 7.88 24.54 -25.74
N TYR A 340 7.74 23.24 -25.85
CA TYR A 340 8.40 22.44 -26.87
C TYR A 340 7.39 22.09 -27.94
N ASN A 341 7.57 22.60 -29.14
CA ASN A 341 6.70 22.34 -30.29
C ASN A 341 7.11 21.04 -30.98
N LEU A 342 6.18 20.12 -31.14
CA LEU A 342 6.47 18.82 -31.75
C LEU A 342 6.70 18.89 -33.26
N ALA A 343 6.11 19.87 -33.92
CA ALA A 343 6.17 19.97 -35.39
C ALA A 343 7.58 20.37 -35.90
N ASP A 344 8.30 21.21 -35.16
CA ASP A 344 9.60 21.74 -35.57
C ASP A 344 10.73 21.46 -34.56
N GLY A 345 10.40 20.91 -33.40
CA GLY A 345 11.36 20.61 -32.34
C GLY A 345 11.93 21.84 -31.61
N ILE A 346 11.32 23.02 -31.79
CA ILE A 346 11.75 24.26 -31.16
C ILE A 346 11.27 24.31 -29.70
N SER A 347 12.19 24.69 -28.83
CA SER A 347 11.93 24.95 -27.43
C SER A 347 11.91 26.45 -27.17
N GLU A 348 10.73 27.01 -26.94
CA GLU A 348 10.50 28.41 -26.68
C GLU A 348 10.28 28.67 -25.20
N ARG A 349 11.02 29.62 -24.63
CA ARG A 349 10.82 30.03 -23.24
C ARG A 349 9.63 30.98 -23.14
N LEU A 350 8.63 30.61 -22.34
CA LEU A 350 7.39 31.39 -22.19
C LEU A 350 7.48 32.42 -21.05
N THR A 351 8.18 32.10 -19.96
CA THR A 351 8.28 32.98 -18.79
C THR A 351 9.72 33.24 -18.38
N TYR A 352 9.95 34.43 -17.82
CA TYR A 352 11.26 34.91 -17.34
C TYR A 352 11.07 35.88 -16.19
N GLY A 353 12.05 36.03 -15.29
CA GLY A 353 12.00 37.03 -14.23
C GLY A 353 12.60 36.56 -12.90
N ASN A 354 12.27 37.25 -11.81
CA ASN A 354 12.80 36.96 -10.47
C ASN A 354 11.85 36.11 -9.59
N HIS A 355 10.68 35.72 -10.10
CA HIS A 355 9.76 34.84 -9.44
C HIS A 355 9.55 33.56 -10.24
N SER A 356 9.45 32.42 -9.55
CA SER A 356 9.07 31.19 -10.20
C SER A 356 7.66 31.29 -10.76
N THR A 357 7.44 30.64 -11.89
CA THR A 357 6.14 30.51 -12.53
C THR A 357 5.71 29.04 -12.53
N TYR A 358 4.42 28.80 -12.27
CA TYR A 358 3.87 27.46 -12.12
C TYR A 358 2.69 27.30 -13.07
N LEU A 359 2.76 26.29 -13.94
CA LEU A 359 1.66 25.93 -14.82
C LEU A 359 0.45 25.50 -13.96
N GLN A 360 -0.70 26.11 -14.23
CA GLN A 360 -1.96 25.71 -13.62
C GLN A 360 -2.76 24.81 -14.58
N ASP A 361 -2.99 25.30 -15.81
CA ASP A 361 -3.72 24.53 -16.80
C ASP A 361 -3.45 25.03 -18.23
N ILE A 362 -3.88 24.24 -19.23
CA ILE A 362 -3.90 24.60 -20.66
C ILE A 362 -5.34 24.54 -21.11
N SER A 363 -5.82 25.55 -21.85
CA SER A 363 -7.20 25.59 -22.35
C SER A 363 -7.50 24.38 -23.23
N PRO A 364 -8.75 23.88 -23.25
CA PRO A 364 -9.13 22.69 -24.03
C PRO A 364 -8.81 22.77 -25.51
N ASP A 365 -8.77 23.98 -26.09
CA ASP A 365 -8.38 24.21 -27.48
C ASP A 365 -6.87 24.37 -27.71
N GLY A 366 -6.07 24.34 -26.61
CA GLY A 366 -4.62 24.47 -26.65
C GLY A 366 -4.10 25.89 -26.91
N LYS A 367 -4.95 26.92 -26.95
CA LYS A 367 -4.54 28.29 -27.29
C LYS A 367 -4.06 29.11 -26.12
N TYR A 368 -4.59 28.87 -24.95
CA TYR A 368 -4.29 29.62 -23.74
C TYR A 368 -3.66 28.72 -22.67
N MET A 369 -2.83 29.33 -21.84
CA MET A 369 -2.22 28.70 -20.69
C MET A 369 -2.49 29.53 -19.44
N LEU A 370 -2.83 28.87 -18.33
CA LEU A 370 -2.88 29.49 -17.01
C LEU A 370 -1.57 29.25 -16.29
N TYR A 371 -0.99 30.29 -15.75
CA TYR A 371 0.14 30.16 -14.84
C TYR A 371 0.00 31.06 -13.62
N SER A 372 0.56 30.64 -12.52
CA SER A 372 0.62 31.41 -11.29
C SER A 372 2.05 31.81 -10.93
N THR A 373 2.15 32.88 -10.17
CA THR A 373 3.35 33.29 -9.46
C THR A 373 3.06 33.35 -7.97
N SER A 374 4.09 33.16 -7.15
CA SER A 374 3.98 33.34 -5.70
C SER A 374 5.07 34.31 -5.24
N LYS A 375 4.66 35.28 -4.41
CA LYS A 375 5.52 36.26 -3.77
C LYS A 375 5.48 36.08 -2.27
N GLU A 376 6.61 36.03 -1.62
CA GLU A 376 6.68 35.92 -0.17
C GLU A 376 6.32 37.25 0.50
N ASN A 377 5.46 37.20 1.52
CA ASN A 377 5.14 38.30 2.41
C ASN A 377 5.09 37.82 3.85
N ILE A 378 6.19 37.98 4.57
CA ILE A 378 6.38 37.45 5.93
C ILE A 378 5.69 38.27 7.02
N THR A 379 5.11 39.41 6.68
CA THR A 379 4.50 40.34 7.65
C THR A 379 3.09 39.91 8.07
N GLN A 380 2.44 39.07 7.29
CA GLN A 380 1.05 38.64 7.53
C GLN A 380 0.83 37.20 7.02
N ARG A 381 0.12 36.39 7.78
CA ARG A 381 -0.29 35.04 7.37
C ARG A 381 -1.54 35.06 6.48
N PRO A 382 -1.63 34.13 5.53
CA PRO A 382 -0.56 33.29 4.95
C PRO A 382 0.60 34.09 4.40
N PHE A 383 1.82 33.53 4.46
CA PHE A 383 3.04 34.25 4.09
C PHE A 383 3.30 34.34 2.58
N SER A 384 2.39 33.84 1.76
CA SER A 384 2.49 33.86 0.31
C SER A 384 1.35 34.67 -0.31
N LEU A 385 1.67 35.42 -1.35
CA LEU A 385 0.73 36.14 -2.20
C LEU A 385 0.74 35.47 -3.57
N SER A 386 -0.38 34.93 -4.00
CA SER A 386 -0.54 34.26 -5.29
C SER A 386 -1.19 35.18 -6.31
N SER A 387 -0.68 35.14 -7.53
CA SER A 387 -1.29 35.83 -8.68
C SER A 387 -1.51 34.83 -9.80
N LEU A 388 -2.61 34.95 -10.52
CA LEU A 388 -2.96 34.09 -11.65
C LEU A 388 -3.04 34.89 -12.93
N TYR A 389 -2.44 34.34 -13.97
CA TYR A 389 -2.38 34.93 -15.29
C TYR A 389 -2.86 33.94 -16.35
N GLN A 390 -3.48 34.49 -17.40
CA GLN A 390 -3.76 33.77 -18.64
C GLN A 390 -2.84 34.33 -19.73
N VAL A 391 -2.18 33.47 -20.47
CA VAL A 391 -1.35 33.86 -21.63
C VAL A 391 -1.88 33.21 -22.89
N ASP A 392 -1.98 33.98 -23.95
CA ASP A 392 -2.19 33.51 -25.31
C ASP A 392 -0.88 32.94 -25.84
N LEU A 393 -0.87 31.64 -26.17
CA LEU A 393 0.37 30.91 -26.53
C LEU A 393 0.88 31.23 -27.96
N GLU A 394 0.11 31.94 -28.77
CA GLU A 394 0.51 32.40 -30.11
C GLU A 394 1.12 33.80 -30.02
N THR A 395 0.46 34.72 -29.33
CA THR A 395 0.82 36.13 -29.27
C THR A 395 1.66 36.52 -28.07
N LEU A 396 1.76 35.64 -27.07
CA LEU A 396 2.34 35.84 -25.73
C LEU A 396 1.72 37.01 -24.95
N LYS A 397 0.50 37.44 -25.34
CA LYS A 397 -0.24 38.44 -24.61
C LYS A 397 -0.73 37.89 -23.28
N VAL A 398 -0.38 38.58 -22.20
CA VAL A 398 -0.75 38.20 -20.82
C VAL A 398 -1.93 38.99 -20.35
N ASP A 399 -2.88 38.32 -19.73
CA ASP A 399 -4.04 38.87 -19.04
C ASP A 399 -3.97 38.47 -17.56
N THR A 400 -4.13 39.45 -16.66
CA THR A 400 -4.11 39.21 -15.21
C THR A 400 -5.52 38.87 -14.73
N LEU A 401 -5.71 37.67 -14.19
CA LEU A 401 -6.99 37.18 -13.71
C LEU A 401 -7.28 37.62 -12.27
N PHE A 402 -6.30 37.48 -11.39
CA PHE A 402 -6.27 38.10 -10.06
C PHE A 402 -4.81 38.36 -9.62
N TYR A 403 -4.65 39.29 -8.70
CA TYR A 403 -3.35 39.75 -8.27
C TYR A 403 -3.21 39.73 -6.74
N GLU A 404 -2.17 39.09 -6.25
CA GLU A 404 -1.72 39.07 -4.84
C GLU A 404 -2.82 38.66 -3.83
N ASP A 405 -3.57 37.58 -4.11
CA ASP A 405 -4.46 36.96 -3.12
C ASP A 405 -3.70 35.93 -2.28
N ARG A 406 -3.92 35.91 -0.97
CA ARG A 406 -3.23 35.04 -0.01
C ARG A 406 -3.84 33.65 0.10
N PHE A 407 -5.08 33.52 -0.28
CA PHE A 407 -5.93 32.39 0.07
C PHE A 407 -6.33 31.53 -1.13
N VAL A 408 -5.86 31.88 -2.31
CA VAL A 408 -6.14 31.15 -3.55
C VAL A 408 -5.12 30.02 -3.74
N GLY A 409 -5.63 28.86 -4.17
CA GLY A 409 -4.86 27.67 -4.51
C GLY A 409 -4.74 27.46 -6.03
N GLY A 410 -5.29 26.36 -6.53
CA GLY A 410 -5.21 25.95 -7.94
C GLY A 410 -6.26 26.56 -8.86
N ALA A 411 -6.05 26.45 -10.17
CA ALA A 411 -6.96 26.88 -11.21
C ALA A 411 -6.97 25.90 -12.38
N GLY A 412 -8.15 25.62 -12.96
CA GLY A 412 -8.30 24.78 -14.15
C GLY A 412 -9.43 25.29 -15.03
N TYR A 413 -9.34 25.04 -16.34
CA TYR A 413 -10.40 25.43 -17.29
C TYR A 413 -11.64 24.53 -17.19
N SER A 414 -12.80 25.11 -17.47
CA SER A 414 -14.01 24.35 -17.80
C SER A 414 -13.84 23.64 -19.16
N PRO A 415 -14.60 22.57 -19.42
CA PRO A 415 -14.54 21.84 -20.70
C PRO A 415 -14.73 22.71 -21.95
N ASP A 416 -15.49 23.80 -21.85
CA ASP A 416 -15.72 24.74 -22.96
C ASP A 416 -14.74 25.91 -22.99
N GLY A 417 -13.80 25.96 -22.03
CA GLY A 417 -12.77 27.00 -21.93
C GLY A 417 -13.27 28.40 -21.53
N LYS A 418 -14.55 28.54 -21.13
CA LYS A 418 -15.14 29.86 -20.82
C LYS A 418 -15.11 30.21 -19.35
N GLN A 419 -14.94 29.23 -18.50
CA GLN A 419 -14.91 29.39 -17.04
C GLN A 419 -13.66 28.75 -16.46
N LEU A 420 -13.34 29.13 -15.23
CA LEU A 420 -12.30 28.50 -14.43
C LEU A 420 -12.89 27.92 -13.16
N LEU A 421 -12.47 26.71 -12.82
CA LEU A 421 -12.60 26.15 -11.49
C LEU A 421 -11.39 26.61 -10.68
N LEU A 422 -11.64 27.34 -9.61
CA LEU A 422 -10.61 27.83 -8.69
C LEU A 422 -10.77 27.13 -7.34
N THR A 423 -9.66 26.92 -6.65
CA THR A 423 -9.65 26.47 -5.26
C THR A 423 -9.06 27.53 -4.35
N GLY A 424 -9.45 27.53 -3.10
CA GLY A 424 -8.92 28.45 -2.10
C GLY A 424 -9.57 28.21 -0.74
N SER A 425 -9.11 28.93 0.26
CA SER A 425 -9.81 28.95 1.56
C SER A 425 -11.09 29.80 1.47
N PRO A 426 -11.98 29.75 2.45
CA PRO A 426 -13.15 30.61 2.51
C PRO A 426 -12.84 32.13 2.47
N GLU A 427 -11.61 32.53 2.85
CA GLU A 427 -11.14 33.92 2.81
C GLU A 427 -10.72 34.40 1.41
N ALA A 428 -10.58 33.48 0.43
CA ALA A 428 -10.20 33.86 -0.93
C ALA A 428 -11.20 34.86 -1.56
N PHE A 429 -10.68 35.69 -2.45
CA PHE A 429 -11.44 36.67 -3.20
C PHE A 429 -12.26 37.65 -2.30
N GLY A 430 -11.63 38.10 -1.18
CA GLY A 430 -12.27 38.98 -0.23
C GLY A 430 -13.29 38.34 0.70
N GLY A 431 -13.18 37.02 0.90
CA GLY A 431 -13.98 36.27 1.87
C GLY A 431 -15.37 35.86 1.36
N ILE A 432 -15.57 35.79 0.05
CA ILE A 432 -16.89 35.44 -0.54
C ILE A 432 -17.32 33.99 -0.22
N GLY A 433 -16.38 33.12 0.15
CA GLY A 433 -16.65 31.73 0.55
C GLY A 433 -17.08 31.57 2.00
N LYS A 434 -17.06 32.63 2.84
CA LYS A 434 -17.41 32.53 4.26
C LYS A 434 -18.90 32.37 4.48
N ASN A 435 -19.28 31.44 5.34
CA ASN A 435 -20.65 31.24 5.82
C ASN A 435 -20.81 31.48 7.33
N CYS A 436 -19.76 31.94 8.02
CA CYS A 436 -19.72 32.19 9.45
C CYS A 436 -19.96 33.66 9.83
N GLY A 437 -20.49 34.50 8.92
CA GLY A 437 -20.70 35.91 9.12
C GLY A 437 -19.39 36.67 9.38
N ASN A 438 -19.35 37.50 10.43
CA ASN A 438 -18.18 38.29 10.80
C ASN A 438 -17.21 37.56 11.75
N HIS A 439 -17.47 36.31 12.08
CA HIS A 439 -16.55 35.53 12.92
C HIS A 439 -15.28 35.21 12.15
N PRO A 440 -14.11 35.32 12.79
CA PRO A 440 -12.85 34.89 12.16
C PRO A 440 -12.87 33.39 11.99
N ILE A 441 -12.32 32.93 10.88
CA ILE A 441 -12.08 31.49 10.64
C ILE A 441 -10.85 31.08 11.45
N ALA A 442 -10.99 30.08 12.30
CA ALA A 442 -9.92 29.62 13.17
C ALA A 442 -8.77 28.94 12.40
N ASN A 443 -9.04 28.52 11.17
CA ASN A 443 -8.15 27.67 10.39
C ASN A 443 -8.38 27.93 8.89
N ASP A 444 -7.33 28.32 8.16
CA ASP A 444 -7.34 28.57 6.71
C ASP A 444 -7.11 27.32 5.87
N PHE A 445 -7.16 26.13 6.48
CA PHE A 445 -6.88 24.86 5.77
C PHE A 445 -8.12 24.24 5.12
N ASP A 446 -9.31 24.79 5.39
CA ASP A 446 -10.51 24.38 4.68
C ASP A 446 -10.41 24.80 3.21
N THR A 447 -10.53 23.85 2.30
CA THR A 447 -10.48 24.13 0.86
C THR A 447 -11.88 24.18 0.29
N GLN A 448 -12.18 25.28 -0.37
CA GLN A 448 -13.41 25.52 -1.11
C GLN A 448 -13.16 25.64 -2.61
N ALA A 449 -14.21 25.49 -3.39
CA ALA A 449 -14.21 25.65 -4.83
C ALA A 449 -15.05 26.86 -5.27
N PHE A 450 -14.56 27.54 -6.31
CA PHE A 450 -15.16 28.72 -6.89
C PHE A 450 -15.19 28.56 -8.42
N ILE A 451 -16.18 29.15 -9.07
CA ILE A 451 -16.23 29.26 -10.53
C ILE A 451 -16.07 30.73 -10.93
N MET A 452 -15.09 31.01 -11.79
CA MET A 452 -14.90 32.34 -12.40
C MET A 452 -15.35 32.28 -13.86
N ASP A 453 -16.21 33.19 -14.26
CA ASP A 453 -16.51 33.45 -15.65
C ASP A 453 -15.43 34.35 -16.26
N LEU A 454 -14.75 33.88 -17.32
CA LEU A 454 -13.62 34.59 -17.92
C LEU A 454 -14.00 35.90 -18.64
N SER A 455 -15.23 35.99 -19.13
CA SER A 455 -15.69 37.18 -19.86
C SER A 455 -16.06 38.33 -18.92
N THR A 456 -16.73 38.00 -17.81
CA THR A 456 -17.25 39.00 -16.84
C THR A 456 -16.35 39.16 -15.61
N ARG A 457 -15.42 38.26 -15.38
CA ARG A 457 -14.55 38.15 -14.19
C ARG A 457 -15.33 37.90 -12.89
N LYS A 458 -16.60 37.59 -12.97
CA LYS A 458 -17.42 37.30 -11.78
C LYS A 458 -17.02 35.95 -11.20
N ILE A 459 -16.76 35.94 -9.89
CA ILE A 459 -16.41 34.71 -9.13
C ILE A 459 -17.61 34.33 -8.26
N GLN A 460 -17.96 33.05 -8.29
CA GLN A 460 -19.06 32.49 -7.51
C GLN A 460 -18.52 31.33 -6.65
N PRO A 461 -18.72 31.39 -5.32
CA PRO A 461 -18.39 30.28 -4.43
C PRO A 461 -19.43 29.16 -4.61
N ILE A 462 -19.00 27.96 -4.97
CA ILE A 462 -19.92 26.84 -5.20
C ILE A 462 -20.00 25.88 -4.02
N THR A 463 -19.05 25.95 -3.09
CA THR A 463 -18.99 25.08 -1.90
C THR A 463 -19.19 25.85 -0.59
N LYS A 464 -19.60 27.12 -0.63
CA LYS A 464 -19.81 27.96 0.55
C LYS A 464 -20.68 27.30 1.63
N ASP A 465 -21.78 26.67 1.21
CA ASP A 465 -22.74 26.01 2.09
C ASP A 465 -22.61 24.47 2.05
N PHE A 466 -21.49 23.98 1.52
CA PHE A 466 -21.14 22.57 1.47
C PHE A 466 -20.09 22.27 2.54
N ASN A 467 -20.44 21.46 3.55
CA ASN A 467 -19.61 21.28 4.74
C ASN A 467 -18.27 20.56 4.53
N PRO A 468 -18.15 19.49 3.70
CA PRO A 468 -16.88 18.82 3.51
C PRO A 468 -15.83 19.70 2.82
N THR A 469 -14.58 19.55 3.23
CA THR A 469 -13.43 20.10 2.50
C THR A 469 -13.30 19.42 1.13
N VAL A 470 -13.10 20.20 0.07
CA VAL A 470 -13.11 19.69 -1.30
C VAL A 470 -11.71 19.71 -1.93
N SER A 471 -11.43 18.66 -2.70
CA SER A 471 -10.27 18.56 -3.58
C SER A 471 -10.77 18.21 -4.99
N PRO A 472 -10.73 19.14 -5.96
CA PRO A 472 -11.19 18.86 -7.31
C PRO A 472 -10.38 17.75 -7.94
N LEU A 473 -11.07 16.80 -8.56
CA LEU A 473 -10.48 15.72 -9.35
C LEU A 473 -10.52 16.08 -10.83
N GLN A 474 -11.69 16.48 -11.31
CA GLN A 474 -11.91 16.71 -12.73
C GLN A 474 -13.17 17.55 -12.97
N TRP A 475 -13.10 18.50 -13.90
CA TRP A 475 -14.30 19.06 -14.56
C TRP A 475 -14.48 18.29 -15.86
N ASN A 476 -15.42 17.36 -15.88
CA ASN A 476 -15.51 16.33 -16.89
C ASN A 476 -16.09 16.85 -18.21
N HIS A 477 -15.42 16.54 -19.34
CA HIS A 477 -15.86 16.94 -20.68
C HIS A 477 -17.13 16.21 -21.13
N GLY A 478 -17.32 14.96 -20.70
CA GLY A 478 -18.42 14.12 -21.16
C GLY A 478 -19.78 14.48 -20.60
N ASP A 479 -19.85 14.94 -19.32
CA ASP A 479 -21.12 15.29 -18.67
C ASP A 479 -21.18 16.73 -18.12
N GLY A 480 -20.09 17.49 -18.22
CA GLY A 480 -20.00 18.87 -17.75
C GLY A 480 -20.06 19.05 -16.24
N CYS A 481 -19.92 17.97 -15.48
CA CYS A 481 -19.94 18.01 -14.01
C CYS A 481 -18.54 18.08 -13.43
N ILE A 482 -18.44 18.60 -12.20
CA ILE A 482 -17.21 18.65 -11.45
C ILE A 482 -17.22 17.50 -10.43
N TYR A 483 -16.14 16.73 -10.39
CA TYR A 483 -15.96 15.67 -9.42
C TYR A 483 -14.97 16.11 -8.36
N PHE A 484 -15.33 15.86 -7.11
CA PHE A 484 -14.54 16.21 -5.93
C PHE A 484 -14.25 14.97 -5.10
N ASN A 485 -13.02 14.82 -4.65
CA ASN A 485 -12.71 14.08 -3.45
C ASN A 485 -12.95 15.00 -2.25
N THR A 486 -13.53 14.47 -1.18
CA THR A 486 -13.89 15.27 0.00
C THR A 486 -13.41 14.60 1.26
N ASP A 487 -12.92 15.40 2.21
CA ASP A 487 -12.74 14.96 3.59
C ASP A 487 -14.03 15.31 4.36
N ASP A 488 -14.76 14.27 4.77
CA ASP A 488 -16.10 14.34 5.37
C ASP A 488 -16.11 13.57 6.70
N GLY A 489 -15.62 14.24 7.76
CA GLY A 489 -15.40 13.60 9.06
C GLY A 489 -14.28 12.57 9.01
N ASP A 490 -14.62 11.32 9.28
CA ASP A 490 -13.72 10.15 9.21
C ASP A 490 -13.72 9.44 7.85
N CYS A 491 -14.50 9.95 6.89
CA CYS A 491 -14.65 9.37 5.56
C CYS A 491 -13.99 10.23 4.47
N LYS A 492 -13.61 9.56 3.38
CA LYS A 492 -13.22 10.21 2.11
C LYS A 492 -14.21 9.80 1.02
N ASN A 493 -15.03 10.76 0.62
CA ASN A 493 -16.13 10.53 -0.30
C ASN A 493 -15.88 11.19 -1.66
N ILE A 494 -16.55 10.67 -2.68
CA ILE A 494 -16.58 11.32 -4.00
C ILE A 494 -17.94 11.95 -4.20
N TYR A 495 -17.92 13.26 -4.52
CA TYR A 495 -19.11 14.03 -4.88
C TYR A 495 -19.03 14.50 -6.33
N ARG A 496 -20.17 14.48 -6.99
CA ARG A 496 -20.41 15.05 -8.30
C ARG A 496 -21.21 16.33 -8.13
N TYR A 497 -20.70 17.43 -8.64
CA TYR A 497 -21.41 18.72 -8.66
C TYR A 497 -21.84 19.07 -10.08
N SER A 498 -23.09 19.44 -10.26
CA SER A 498 -23.64 19.92 -11.53
C SER A 498 -23.66 21.46 -11.53
N PRO A 499 -22.80 22.13 -12.32
CA PRO A 499 -22.83 23.60 -12.39
C PRO A 499 -24.13 24.15 -12.97
N LYS A 500 -24.87 23.34 -13.73
CA LYS A 500 -26.13 23.73 -14.38
C LYS A 500 -27.26 23.96 -13.38
N ASP A 501 -27.35 23.17 -12.34
CA ASP A 501 -28.44 23.22 -11.34
C ASP A 501 -27.94 23.41 -9.90
N GLY A 502 -26.62 23.54 -9.70
CA GLY A 502 -26.01 23.84 -8.40
C GLY A 502 -26.10 22.69 -7.39
N LYS A 503 -26.26 21.44 -7.83
CA LYS A 503 -26.48 20.31 -6.93
C LYS A 503 -25.27 19.44 -6.76
N PHE A 504 -25.06 19.02 -5.51
CA PHE A 504 -24.10 17.97 -5.15
C PHE A 504 -24.79 16.62 -5.06
N GLU A 505 -24.14 15.59 -5.56
CA GLU A 505 -24.55 14.20 -5.46
C GLU A 505 -23.36 13.38 -4.93
N LYS A 506 -23.54 12.72 -3.79
CA LYS A 506 -22.56 11.75 -3.26
C LYS A 506 -22.63 10.46 -4.08
N LEU A 507 -21.50 9.96 -4.56
CA LEU A 507 -21.43 8.64 -5.17
C LEU A 507 -21.51 7.56 -4.08
N ASN A 508 -22.38 6.57 -4.31
CA ASN A 508 -22.55 5.45 -3.37
C ASN A 508 -21.48 4.39 -3.62
N LEU A 509 -20.31 4.55 -3.01
CA LEU A 509 -19.17 3.64 -3.12
C LEU A 509 -19.15 2.64 -1.97
N GLU A 510 -18.50 1.49 -2.17
CA GLU A 510 -18.48 0.36 -1.21
C GLU A 510 -17.55 0.56 0.00
N THR A 511 -16.90 1.70 0.11
CA THR A 511 -15.84 1.92 1.12
C THR A 511 -15.95 3.29 1.77
N ASP A 512 -15.53 3.39 3.03
CA ASP A 512 -15.57 4.63 3.81
C ASP A 512 -14.49 5.63 3.38
N VAL A 513 -13.35 5.11 2.90
CA VAL A 513 -12.21 5.92 2.48
C VAL A 513 -11.86 5.62 1.03
N THR A 514 -12.20 6.54 0.13
CA THR A 514 -11.77 6.49 -1.28
C THR A 514 -10.42 7.18 -1.44
N SER A 515 -9.36 6.40 -1.63
CA SER A 515 -7.98 6.91 -1.74
C SER A 515 -7.58 7.33 -3.15
N ALA A 516 -8.22 6.77 -4.17
CA ALA A 516 -8.05 7.15 -5.57
C ALA A 516 -9.37 6.98 -6.33
N PHE A 517 -9.63 7.88 -7.27
CA PHE A 517 -10.79 7.83 -8.14
C PHE A 517 -10.39 8.28 -9.55
N ALA A 518 -10.84 7.58 -10.56
CA ALA A 518 -10.59 7.89 -11.96
C ALA A 518 -11.87 7.75 -12.78
N LEU A 519 -12.08 8.70 -13.69
CA LEU A 519 -13.19 8.75 -14.61
C LEU A 519 -12.65 9.10 -15.99
N SER A 520 -13.23 8.50 -17.05
CA SER A 520 -12.88 8.90 -18.41
C SER A 520 -13.27 10.35 -18.67
N GLU A 521 -12.38 11.09 -19.30
CA GLU A 521 -12.58 12.51 -19.58
C GLU A 521 -13.76 12.77 -20.54
N TYR A 522 -13.94 11.92 -21.53
CA TYR A 522 -14.95 12.10 -22.56
C TYR A 522 -16.13 11.12 -22.48
N ASN A 523 -15.98 10.02 -21.73
CA ASN A 523 -17.01 9.00 -21.61
C ASN A 523 -17.20 8.57 -20.13
N PRO A 524 -17.91 9.36 -19.32
CA PRO A 524 -18.02 9.12 -17.87
C PRO A 524 -19.02 8.01 -17.52
N GLY A 525 -19.11 6.95 -18.31
CA GLY A 525 -20.04 5.84 -18.04
C GLY A 525 -19.56 4.88 -16.96
N ILE A 526 -18.24 4.73 -16.82
CA ILE A 526 -17.59 3.85 -15.84
C ILE A 526 -16.48 4.64 -15.14
N ALA A 527 -16.46 4.60 -13.82
CA ALA A 527 -15.35 5.04 -12.99
C ALA A 527 -14.59 3.86 -12.42
N ALA A 528 -13.35 4.07 -12.03
CA ALA A 528 -12.56 3.14 -11.23
C ALA A 528 -12.12 3.84 -9.95
N TYR A 529 -12.07 3.11 -8.84
CA TYR A 529 -11.61 3.68 -7.58
C TYR A 529 -10.87 2.67 -6.70
N ILE A 530 -10.03 3.18 -5.84
CA ILE A 530 -9.40 2.42 -4.77
C ILE A 530 -10.05 2.81 -3.46
N GLY A 531 -10.55 1.82 -2.77
CA GLY A 531 -11.18 2.02 -1.48
C GLY A 531 -10.50 1.23 -0.37
N GLN A 532 -10.69 1.68 0.85
CA GLN A 532 -10.26 1.01 2.07
C GLN A 532 -11.25 1.26 3.20
N SER A 533 -11.28 0.34 4.15
CA SER A 533 -12.08 0.40 5.36
C SER A 533 -11.33 -0.31 6.48
N ASP A 534 -11.95 -0.50 7.64
CA ASP A 534 -11.41 -1.23 8.78
C ASP A 534 -11.17 -2.73 8.51
N TYR A 535 -11.79 -3.30 7.47
CA TYR A 535 -11.69 -4.72 7.11
C TYR A 535 -11.02 -4.99 5.75
N ASN A 536 -10.64 -3.98 4.99
CA ASN A 536 -9.91 -4.14 3.73
C ASN A 536 -8.81 -3.10 3.56
N ALA A 537 -7.87 -3.34 2.65
CA ALA A 537 -6.71 -2.48 2.46
C ALA A 537 -6.35 -2.35 0.97
N GLY A 538 -6.74 -1.24 0.35
CA GLY A 538 -6.38 -0.94 -1.03
C GLY A 538 -7.05 -1.90 -2.04
N VAL A 539 -8.37 -1.94 -2.01
CA VAL A 539 -9.21 -2.74 -2.93
C VAL A 539 -9.62 -1.90 -4.12
N ALA A 540 -9.45 -2.43 -5.32
CA ALA A 540 -9.84 -1.78 -6.56
C ALA A 540 -11.26 -2.18 -6.98
N TYR A 541 -12.05 -1.19 -7.38
CA TYR A 541 -13.42 -1.35 -7.84
C TYR A 541 -13.66 -0.63 -9.16
N LEU A 542 -14.64 -1.10 -9.91
CA LEU A 542 -15.29 -0.38 -10.99
C LEU A 542 -16.66 0.11 -10.50
N TYR A 543 -17.04 1.33 -10.89
CA TYR A 543 -18.33 1.92 -10.58
C TYR A 543 -19.09 2.26 -11.85
N ASP A 544 -20.27 1.65 -12.05
CA ASP A 544 -21.18 1.99 -13.15
C ASP A 544 -21.95 3.26 -12.78
N MET A 545 -21.63 4.36 -13.44
CA MET A 545 -22.20 5.69 -13.16
C MET A 545 -23.71 5.75 -13.41
N LYS A 546 -24.23 4.92 -14.33
CA LYS A 546 -25.66 4.87 -14.68
C LYS A 546 -26.44 4.01 -13.68
N LYS A 547 -25.93 2.83 -13.37
CA LYS A 547 -26.58 1.89 -12.42
C LYS A 547 -26.32 2.28 -10.97
N LYS A 548 -25.32 3.12 -10.71
CA LYS A 548 -24.85 3.52 -9.37
C LYS A 548 -24.46 2.32 -8.49
N THR A 549 -23.75 1.37 -9.09
CA THR A 549 -23.29 0.14 -8.43
C THR A 549 -21.82 -0.09 -8.64
N SER A 550 -21.16 -0.60 -7.60
CA SER A 550 -19.77 -1.02 -7.64
C SER A 550 -19.65 -2.51 -8.00
N SER A 551 -18.54 -2.87 -8.62
CA SER A 551 -18.10 -4.25 -8.82
C SER A 551 -16.63 -4.38 -8.45
N LEU A 552 -16.28 -5.48 -7.79
CA LEU A 552 -14.90 -5.76 -7.40
C LEU A 552 -14.03 -5.96 -8.64
N LEU A 553 -12.93 -5.21 -8.73
CA LEU A 553 -11.90 -5.38 -9.75
C LEU A 553 -10.74 -6.24 -9.22
N ALA A 554 -10.17 -5.87 -8.09
CA ALA A 554 -9.05 -6.59 -7.48
C ALA A 554 -8.98 -6.37 -5.96
N ASP A 555 -8.75 -7.44 -5.21
CA ASP A 555 -8.46 -7.43 -3.78
C ASP A 555 -7.22 -8.29 -3.47
N PRO A 556 -6.02 -7.76 -3.68
CA PRO A 556 -4.80 -8.54 -3.51
C PRO A 556 -4.51 -8.95 -2.05
N MET A 557 -5.05 -8.22 -1.07
CA MET A 557 -4.86 -8.51 0.36
C MET A 557 -5.85 -9.56 0.90
N LYS A 558 -6.93 -9.85 0.19
CA LYS A 558 -7.98 -10.79 0.63
C LYS A 558 -7.44 -12.12 1.14
N PRO A 559 -6.52 -12.83 0.44
CA PRO A 559 -6.00 -14.12 0.90
C PRO A 559 -5.23 -14.06 2.23
N ILE A 560 -4.70 -12.88 2.57
CA ILE A 560 -4.01 -12.62 3.84
C ILE A 560 -5.02 -12.25 4.92
N LEU A 561 -5.92 -11.29 4.63
CA LEU A 561 -6.87 -10.74 5.60
C LEU A 561 -7.93 -11.76 6.04
N GLU A 562 -8.33 -12.69 5.17
CA GLU A 562 -9.26 -13.78 5.55
C GLU A 562 -8.72 -14.69 6.68
N LYS A 563 -7.40 -14.78 6.82
CA LYS A 563 -6.70 -15.56 7.85
C LYS A 563 -6.42 -14.77 9.13
N ILE A 564 -6.85 -13.52 9.18
CA ILE A 564 -6.58 -12.57 10.26
C ILE A 564 -7.89 -12.21 10.96
N GLU A 565 -7.84 -12.05 12.27
CA GLU A 565 -8.91 -11.47 13.06
C GLU A 565 -8.80 -9.95 12.97
N LEU A 566 -9.67 -9.35 12.18
CA LEU A 566 -9.75 -7.91 12.01
C LEU A 566 -10.49 -7.28 13.19
N GLY A 567 -10.22 -6.01 13.48
CA GLY A 567 -10.97 -5.22 14.44
C GLY A 567 -12.45 -5.12 14.03
N LYS A 568 -13.30 -4.82 15.03
CA LYS A 568 -14.72 -4.51 14.80
C LYS A 568 -14.91 -3.00 14.84
#